data_aec94cf43d51a025469cf37623a610ea
#
_entry.id   aec94cf43d51a025469cf37623a610ea
#
_cell.length_a   1.000
_cell.length_b   1.000
_cell.length_c   1.000
_cell.angle_alpha   90.00
_cell.angle_beta   90.00
_cell.angle_gamma   90.00
#
_symmetry.space_group_name_H-M   'P 1'
#
loop_
_entity.id
_entity.type
_entity.pdbx_description
1 polymer ?
#
loop_
_entity_poly.entity_id
_entity_poly.type
_entity_poly.pdbx_seq_one_letter_code
_entity_poly.pdbx_strand_id
1 'polypeptide(L)'
;MLMFGLRLGPDPRVVVTTTPKPIRIIRELIADPTTVITRGSTYDNRANLAPAFLAQIIKKYEGTRLGRQELNAEVLDDVPGALWNRARLEELRWPVYRSVPELTRIVVAIDPAASSGEDADETGIIVAGKDAGGRGYVLADRSGHYTPTEWAQAAIALYRQHKADRIVAEVNNGGDMVEATLRMVDANVPFTAVHASRGKVVRAEPVAALYEQQPGRVFHVGTFATLEDQMCAFTTDFDRAAAGFSPDRVDALVWAFRELMVEPMAGQGFYDLAREQAEALEARKAQAEEAARIVPVYAVGSLEYAEQQRRLAEGEE
;
A
#
# COMPACT_ATOMS: atom_id res chain seq x y z
N MET A 1 33.28 5.69 15.27
CA MET A 1 34.41 6.64 15.06
C MET A 1 34.29 7.91 15.89
N LEU A 2 33.12 8.52 16.07
CA LEU A 2 32.96 9.78 16.84
C LEU A 2 33.49 9.66 18.27
N MET A 3 33.21 8.55 18.97
CA MET A 3 33.59 8.30 20.36
C MET A 3 35.13 8.26 20.57
N PHE A 4 35.91 7.90 19.55
CA PHE A 4 37.40 7.95 19.65
C PHE A 4 37.96 9.36 19.72
N GLY A 5 37.19 10.39 19.38
CA GLY A 5 37.57 11.80 19.55
C GLY A 5 37.47 12.33 20.97
N LEU A 6 36.71 11.63 21.85
CA LEU A 6 36.48 12.03 23.25
C LEU A 6 37.63 11.57 24.16
N ARG A 7 38.83 12.14 24.01
CA ARG A 7 40.05 11.68 24.71
C ARG A 7 40.61 12.70 25.69
N LEU A 8 40.13 13.94 25.67
CA LEU A 8 40.71 15.02 26.42
C LEU A 8 39.78 15.50 27.52
N GLY A 9 40.35 15.79 28.68
CA GLY A 9 39.64 16.32 29.84
C GLY A 9 39.17 15.25 30.82
N PRO A 10 38.77 15.65 32.04
CA PRO A 10 38.36 14.74 33.12
C PRO A 10 36.96 14.13 32.91
N ASP A 11 36.10 14.74 32.07
CA ASP A 11 34.74 14.31 31.84
C ASP A 11 34.29 14.68 30.41
N PRO A 12 34.79 13.94 29.39
CA PRO A 12 34.44 14.21 28.02
C PRO A 12 32.99 13.80 27.74
N ARG A 13 32.16 14.73 27.25
CA ARG A 13 30.72 14.54 26.96
C ARG A 13 30.40 14.80 25.51
N VAL A 14 29.39 14.07 24.99
CA VAL A 14 28.77 14.33 23.70
C VAL A 14 27.34 14.78 23.93
N VAL A 15 26.92 15.80 23.22
CA VAL A 15 25.51 16.21 23.14
C VAL A 15 25.01 15.84 21.74
N VAL A 16 23.96 15.04 21.68
CA VAL A 16 23.29 14.64 20.43
C VAL A 16 21.90 15.25 20.46
N THR A 17 21.56 16.07 19.47
CA THR A 17 20.21 16.57 19.25
C THR A 17 19.66 15.97 17.97
N THR A 18 18.52 15.33 18.04
CA THR A 18 17.91 14.66 16.91
C THR A 18 16.40 14.49 17.11
N THR A 19 15.65 14.38 16.03
CA THR A 19 14.33 13.77 16.08
C THR A 19 14.52 12.26 16.34
N PRO A 20 13.71 11.63 17.20
CA PRO A 20 13.93 10.25 17.62
C PRO A 20 13.51 9.24 16.53
N LYS A 21 14.35 9.11 15.50
CA LYS A 21 14.17 8.08 14.50
C LYS A 21 14.56 6.72 15.06
N PRO A 22 13.82 5.62 14.74
CA PRO A 22 14.08 4.28 15.26
C PRO A 22 15.28 3.60 14.54
N ILE A 23 16.35 4.34 14.26
CA ILE A 23 17.58 3.82 13.68
C ILE A 23 18.49 3.24 14.76
N ARG A 24 19.35 2.30 14.36
CA ARG A 24 20.20 1.52 15.26
C ARG A 24 20.98 2.39 16.25
N ILE A 25 21.63 3.45 15.80
CA ILE A 25 22.46 4.31 16.66
C ILE A 25 21.62 5.02 17.73
N ILE A 26 20.41 5.45 17.43
CA ILE A 26 19.53 6.10 18.41
C ILE A 26 19.05 5.08 19.44
N ARG A 27 18.70 3.85 19.02
CA ARG A 27 18.32 2.77 19.94
C ARG A 27 19.49 2.39 20.87
N GLU A 28 20.71 2.28 20.33
CA GLU A 28 21.93 2.02 21.12
C GLU A 28 22.19 3.13 22.15
N LEU A 29 22.05 4.41 21.76
CA LEU A 29 22.20 5.54 22.69
C LEU A 29 21.11 5.57 23.76
N ILE A 30 19.86 5.26 23.40
CA ILE A 30 18.75 5.21 24.38
C ILE A 30 18.93 4.05 25.37
N ALA A 31 19.47 2.92 24.92
CA ALA A 31 19.70 1.75 25.77
C ALA A 31 20.96 1.86 26.63
N ASP A 32 21.85 2.80 26.36
CA ASP A 32 23.08 3.00 27.13
C ASP A 32 22.76 3.64 28.50
N PRO A 33 23.08 2.99 29.62
CA PRO A 33 22.79 3.49 30.97
C PRO A 33 23.56 4.77 31.33
N THR A 34 24.59 5.14 30.59
CA THR A 34 25.37 6.38 30.77
C THR A 34 24.77 7.56 30.01
N THR A 35 23.80 7.34 29.14
CA THR A 35 23.12 8.37 28.36
C THR A 35 22.01 9.04 29.17
N VAL A 36 22.10 10.35 29.34
CA VAL A 36 21.00 11.16 29.89
C VAL A 36 20.11 11.62 28.73
N ILE A 37 18.85 11.23 28.79
CA ILE A 37 17.86 11.54 27.74
C ILE A 37 16.95 12.67 28.21
N THR A 38 16.89 13.73 27.43
CA THR A 38 15.86 14.79 27.58
C THR A 38 14.96 14.75 26.35
N ARG A 39 13.67 14.93 26.54
CA ARG A 39 12.66 14.96 25.46
C ARG A 39 11.91 16.27 25.50
N GLY A 40 11.57 16.77 24.32
CA GLY A 40 10.72 17.94 24.17
C GLY A 40 9.90 17.79 22.90
N SER A 41 8.59 17.96 23.01
CA SER A 41 7.68 17.95 21.86
C SER A 41 7.74 19.28 21.12
N THR A 42 7.28 19.31 19.87
CA THR A 42 7.05 20.56 19.13
C THR A 42 6.04 21.46 19.87
N TYR A 43 5.09 20.84 20.58
CA TYR A 43 4.08 21.56 21.35
C TYR A 43 4.66 22.25 22.59
N ASP A 44 5.65 21.65 23.24
CA ASP A 44 6.35 22.27 24.40
C ASP A 44 7.10 23.55 23.98
N ASN A 45 7.57 23.60 22.72
CA ASN A 45 8.29 24.73 22.16
C ASN A 45 7.39 25.72 21.40
N ARG A 46 6.07 25.56 21.49
CA ARG A 46 5.08 26.35 20.73
C ARG A 46 5.27 27.85 20.82
N ALA A 47 5.64 28.35 22.00
CA ALA A 47 5.84 29.77 22.24
C ALA A 47 6.99 30.40 21.42
N ASN A 48 7.96 29.58 21.00
CA ASN A 48 9.15 30.01 20.25
C ASN A 48 9.03 29.74 18.74
N LEU A 49 7.93 29.13 18.28
CA LEU A 49 7.72 28.77 16.89
C LEU A 49 6.74 29.68 16.20
N ALA A 50 7.00 29.99 14.93
CA ALA A 50 6.09 30.83 14.14
C ALA A 50 4.71 30.14 14.01
N PRO A 51 3.58 30.83 14.26
CA PRO A 51 2.24 30.24 14.19
C PRO A 51 1.93 29.61 12.82
N ALA A 52 2.36 30.24 11.73
CA ALA A 52 2.18 29.70 10.38
C ALA A 52 2.94 28.39 10.15
N PHE A 53 4.15 28.27 10.68
CA PHE A 53 4.93 27.03 10.64
C PHE A 53 4.22 25.90 11.41
N LEU A 54 3.77 26.20 12.64
CA LEU A 54 3.03 25.23 13.45
C LEU A 54 1.77 24.73 12.75
N ALA A 55 0.95 25.65 12.22
CA ALA A 55 -0.28 25.30 11.53
C ALA A 55 -0.01 24.39 10.32
N GLN A 56 1.06 24.69 9.56
CA GLN A 56 1.44 23.88 8.41
C GLN A 56 1.93 22.48 8.79
N ILE A 57 2.77 22.37 9.82
CA ILE A 57 3.35 21.10 10.28
C ILE A 57 2.26 20.23 10.92
N ILE A 58 1.41 20.79 11.77
CA ILE A 58 0.28 20.08 12.38
C ILE A 58 -0.64 19.56 11.28
N LYS A 59 -1.10 20.42 10.37
CA LYS A 59 -1.98 20.01 9.26
C LYS A 59 -1.39 18.85 8.43
N LYS A 60 -0.05 18.80 8.30
CA LYS A 60 0.62 17.79 7.48
C LYS A 60 0.84 16.45 8.21
N TYR A 61 1.08 16.49 9.50
CA TYR A 61 1.59 15.32 10.23
C TYR A 61 0.72 14.87 11.41
N GLU A 62 -0.21 15.70 11.89
CA GLU A 62 -1.09 15.33 13.01
C GLU A 62 -1.91 14.07 12.65
N GLY A 63 -2.00 13.12 13.61
CA GLY A 63 -2.68 11.85 13.41
C GLY A 63 -1.87 10.76 12.73
N THR A 64 -0.69 11.07 12.17
CA THR A 64 0.20 10.07 11.55
C THR A 64 1.24 9.53 12.54
N ARG A 65 1.80 8.33 12.28
CA ARG A 65 2.94 7.82 13.05
C ARG A 65 4.13 8.78 12.97
N LEU A 66 4.39 9.35 11.77
CA LEU A 66 5.46 10.34 11.62
C LEU A 66 5.18 11.59 12.45
N GLY A 67 3.92 12.03 12.57
CA GLY A 67 3.53 13.11 13.48
C GLY A 67 3.84 12.79 14.95
N ARG A 68 3.57 11.57 15.41
CA ARG A 68 3.97 11.13 16.77
C ARG A 68 5.49 11.19 16.97
N GLN A 69 6.26 10.82 15.99
CA GLN A 69 7.72 10.92 16.03
C GLN A 69 8.20 12.37 15.98
N GLU A 70 7.72 13.18 15.02
CA GLU A 70 8.22 14.52 14.76
C GLU A 70 7.61 15.61 15.68
N LEU A 71 6.32 15.45 16.06
CA LEU A 71 5.63 16.45 16.91
C LEU A 71 5.71 16.09 18.40
N ASN A 72 5.61 14.80 18.75
CA ASN A 72 5.57 14.35 20.15
C ASN A 72 6.91 13.79 20.63
N ALA A 73 7.94 13.73 19.79
CA ALA A 73 9.25 13.14 20.09
C ALA A 73 9.17 11.67 20.60
N GLU A 74 8.23 10.88 20.05
CA GLU A 74 8.06 9.48 20.39
C GLU A 74 9.03 8.61 19.58
N VAL A 75 9.69 7.65 20.22
CA VAL A 75 10.38 6.55 19.55
C VAL A 75 9.34 5.48 19.27
N LEU A 76 9.00 5.27 17.99
CA LEU A 76 7.99 4.31 17.59
C LEU A 76 8.65 3.00 17.20
N ASP A 77 8.28 1.93 17.89
CA ASP A 77 8.68 0.58 17.47
C ASP A 77 7.89 0.12 16.25
N ASP A 78 8.54 -0.71 15.44
CA ASP A 78 7.90 -1.35 14.31
C ASP A 78 6.85 -2.36 14.79
N VAL A 79 5.79 -2.56 14.01
CA VAL A 79 4.77 -3.57 14.29
C VAL A 79 5.39 -4.96 14.04
N PRO A 80 5.39 -5.88 15.03
CA PRO A 80 5.88 -7.23 14.80
C PRO A 80 5.15 -7.91 13.63
N GLY A 81 5.90 -8.55 12.73
CA GLY A 81 5.33 -9.21 11.55
C GLY A 81 5.00 -8.28 10.37
N ALA A 82 5.26 -6.97 10.47
CA ALA A 82 5.13 -6.07 9.33
C ALA A 82 6.13 -6.41 8.22
N LEU A 83 5.70 -6.34 6.95
CA LEU A 83 6.55 -6.60 5.79
C LEU A 83 7.61 -5.51 5.58
N TRP A 84 7.38 -4.31 6.06
CA TRP A 84 8.33 -3.19 6.01
C TRP A 84 8.57 -2.62 7.40
N ASN A 85 9.78 -2.15 7.65
CA ASN A 85 10.13 -1.50 8.90
C ASN A 85 10.63 -0.07 8.65
N ARG A 86 10.36 0.81 9.60
CA ARG A 86 10.67 2.25 9.49
C ARG A 86 12.17 2.51 9.32
N ALA A 87 13.01 1.79 10.05
CA ALA A 87 14.45 1.97 9.97
C ALA A 87 14.96 1.73 8.54
N ARG A 88 14.46 0.67 7.89
CA ARG A 88 14.83 0.33 6.53
C ARG A 88 14.33 1.36 5.52
N LEU A 89 13.10 1.86 5.68
CA LEU A 89 12.58 2.93 4.81
C LEU A 89 13.43 4.21 4.91
N GLU A 90 13.89 4.56 6.12
CA GLU A 90 14.77 5.72 6.31
C GLU A 90 16.17 5.52 5.68
N GLU A 91 16.74 4.31 5.76
CA GLU A 91 18.00 3.98 5.07
C GLU A 91 17.87 4.09 3.54
N LEU A 92 16.70 3.77 3.01
CA LEU A 92 16.39 3.79 1.58
C LEU A 92 15.81 5.12 1.10
N ARG A 93 15.81 6.14 1.95
CA ARG A 93 15.40 7.47 1.54
C ARG A 93 16.44 8.09 0.62
N TRP A 94 15.99 8.48 -0.57
CA TRP A 94 16.88 9.13 -1.53
C TRP A 94 17.34 10.48 -0.99
N PRO A 95 18.65 10.76 -0.98
CA PRO A 95 19.16 12.01 -0.41
C PRO A 95 18.65 13.24 -1.16
N VAL A 96 18.13 14.24 -0.45
CA VAL A 96 17.57 15.47 -1.05
C VAL A 96 18.55 16.30 -1.87
N TYR A 97 19.86 16.16 -1.58
CA TYR A 97 20.93 16.84 -2.30
C TYR A 97 21.37 16.11 -3.57
N ARG A 98 20.81 14.93 -3.83
CA ARG A 98 21.16 14.08 -4.98
C ARG A 98 19.98 14.04 -5.95
N SER A 99 20.24 14.42 -7.22
CA SER A 99 19.22 14.26 -8.26
C SER A 99 18.87 12.79 -8.47
N VAL A 100 17.61 12.53 -8.75
CA VAL A 100 17.15 11.20 -9.15
C VAL A 100 17.82 10.87 -10.49
N PRO A 101 18.35 9.65 -10.68
CA PRO A 101 18.91 9.23 -11.96
C PRO A 101 17.86 9.30 -13.08
N GLU A 102 18.33 9.24 -14.32
CA GLU A 102 17.45 9.08 -15.46
C GLU A 102 16.66 7.75 -15.32
N LEU A 103 15.35 7.85 -15.43
CA LEU A 103 14.45 6.71 -15.28
C LEU A 103 14.10 6.17 -16.65
N THR A 104 14.27 4.86 -16.83
CA THR A 104 13.98 4.16 -18.08
C THR A 104 12.49 3.83 -18.23
N ARG A 105 11.76 3.80 -17.13
CA ARG A 105 10.31 3.55 -17.11
C ARG A 105 9.68 4.19 -15.88
N ILE A 106 8.53 4.83 -16.06
CA ILE A 106 7.74 5.45 -15.00
C ILE A 106 6.28 5.00 -15.16
N VAL A 107 5.64 4.63 -14.06
CA VAL A 107 4.21 4.26 -14.06
C VAL A 107 3.45 5.02 -12.98
N VAL A 108 2.17 5.25 -13.24
CA VAL A 108 1.20 5.68 -12.23
C VAL A 108 0.34 4.46 -11.91
N ALA A 109 0.38 3.99 -10.68
CA ALA A 109 -0.43 2.86 -10.24
C ALA A 109 -1.61 3.34 -9.39
N ILE A 110 -2.76 2.72 -9.61
CA ILE A 110 -4.01 3.07 -8.95
C ILE A 110 -4.62 1.82 -8.32
N ASP A 111 -5.02 1.94 -7.07
CA ASP A 111 -5.94 1.03 -6.39
C ASP A 111 -7.25 1.78 -6.14
N PRO A 112 -8.26 1.65 -7.03
CA PRO A 112 -9.48 2.44 -6.95
C PRO A 112 -10.35 2.00 -5.78
N ALA A 113 -10.89 2.95 -4.99
CA ALA A 113 -11.92 2.64 -4.01
C ALA A 113 -13.17 2.06 -4.70
N ALA A 114 -13.73 1.00 -4.11
CA ALA A 114 -14.92 0.34 -4.64
C ALA A 114 -16.22 1.17 -4.46
N SER A 115 -16.22 2.14 -3.56
CA SER A 115 -17.36 3.01 -3.26
C SER A 115 -16.93 4.46 -3.13
N SER A 116 -17.86 5.39 -3.32
CA SER A 116 -17.68 6.82 -3.08
C SER A 116 -18.59 7.26 -1.92
N GLY A 117 -18.05 7.99 -0.94
CA GLY A 117 -18.77 8.51 0.22
C GLY A 117 -17.80 8.97 1.31
N GLU A 118 -18.31 9.60 2.36
CA GLU A 118 -17.49 10.09 3.48
C GLU A 118 -16.80 8.94 4.24
N ASP A 119 -17.42 7.75 4.27
CA ASP A 119 -16.87 6.53 4.88
C ASP A 119 -16.24 5.56 3.86
N ALA A 120 -16.01 6.00 2.60
CA ALA A 120 -15.38 5.18 1.59
C ALA A 120 -13.87 5.03 1.86
N ASP A 121 -13.30 3.94 1.36
CA ASP A 121 -11.85 3.77 1.35
C ASP A 121 -11.14 4.85 0.55
N GLU A 122 -9.86 5.04 0.79
CA GLU A 122 -9.04 5.89 -0.05
C GLU A 122 -8.85 5.24 -1.43
N THR A 123 -8.67 6.05 -2.46
CA THR A 123 -8.08 5.58 -3.71
C THR A 123 -6.57 5.71 -3.59
N GLY A 124 -5.85 4.59 -3.70
CA GLY A 124 -4.40 4.56 -3.75
C GLY A 124 -3.90 5.08 -5.10
N ILE A 125 -3.01 6.08 -5.12
CA ILE A 125 -2.39 6.60 -6.35
C ILE A 125 -0.90 6.85 -6.08
N ILE A 126 -0.05 6.00 -6.66
CA ILE A 126 1.41 6.04 -6.49
C ILE A 126 2.08 6.23 -7.85
N VAL A 127 3.08 7.11 -7.88
CA VAL A 127 3.99 7.23 -9.02
C VAL A 127 5.31 6.60 -8.65
N ALA A 128 5.76 5.65 -9.47
CA ALA A 128 7.05 5.02 -9.30
C ALA A 128 7.80 4.91 -10.62
N GLY A 129 9.12 4.85 -10.55
CA GLY A 129 9.97 4.69 -11.73
C GLY A 129 11.11 3.72 -11.49
N LYS A 130 11.74 3.25 -12.58
CA LYS A 130 12.89 2.36 -12.57
C LYS A 130 14.01 2.95 -13.41
N ASP A 131 15.27 2.91 -12.91
CA ASP A 131 16.46 3.28 -13.68
C ASP A 131 17.03 2.10 -14.50
N ALA A 132 18.01 2.39 -15.34
CA ALA A 132 18.70 1.37 -16.14
C ALA A 132 19.47 0.35 -15.30
N GLY A 133 19.83 0.69 -14.05
CA GLY A 133 20.49 -0.21 -13.09
C GLY A 133 19.50 -1.13 -12.37
N GLY A 134 18.22 -1.06 -12.67
CA GLY A 134 17.17 -1.88 -12.06
C GLY A 134 16.82 -1.45 -10.62
N ARG A 135 17.07 -0.20 -10.25
CA ARG A 135 16.65 0.40 -8.97
C ARG A 135 15.30 1.09 -9.17
N GLY A 136 14.41 0.94 -8.20
CA GLY A 136 13.10 1.55 -8.18
C GLY A 136 13.06 2.82 -7.33
N TYR A 137 12.18 3.74 -7.68
CA TYR A 137 12.02 5.02 -7.01
C TYR A 137 10.54 5.33 -6.81
N VAL A 138 10.10 5.54 -5.58
CA VAL A 138 8.79 6.13 -5.28
C VAL A 138 8.92 7.63 -5.46
N LEU A 139 8.14 8.20 -6.38
CA LEU A 139 8.25 9.59 -6.81
C LEU A 139 7.15 10.48 -6.24
N ALA A 140 5.93 9.95 -6.10
CA ALA A 140 4.79 10.67 -5.54
C ALA A 140 3.76 9.71 -4.94
N ASP A 141 3.07 10.18 -3.91
CA ASP A 141 1.85 9.63 -3.34
C ASP A 141 0.77 10.72 -3.40
N ARG A 142 -0.31 10.46 -4.14
CA ARG A 142 -1.48 11.34 -4.26
C ARG A 142 -2.77 10.60 -3.91
N SER A 143 -2.63 9.56 -3.10
CA SER A 143 -3.76 8.81 -2.59
C SER A 143 -4.64 9.67 -1.69
N GLY A 144 -5.92 9.34 -1.63
CA GLY A 144 -6.90 10.07 -0.83
C GLY A 144 -8.34 9.67 -1.14
N HIS A 145 -9.28 10.35 -0.50
CA HIS A 145 -10.70 10.17 -0.78
C HIS A 145 -11.07 10.98 -2.01
N TYR A 146 -11.59 10.32 -3.04
CA TYR A 146 -11.91 10.90 -4.33
C TYR A 146 -13.24 10.35 -4.86
N THR A 147 -13.94 11.17 -5.61
CA THR A 147 -14.94 10.67 -6.56
C THR A 147 -14.25 10.01 -7.78
N PRO A 148 -14.95 9.18 -8.55
CA PRO A 148 -14.38 8.54 -9.74
C PRO A 148 -13.73 9.52 -10.71
N THR A 149 -14.34 10.67 -10.96
CA THR A 149 -13.77 11.70 -11.84
C THR A 149 -12.50 12.34 -11.25
N GLU A 150 -12.48 12.60 -9.96
CA GLU A 150 -11.35 13.26 -9.28
C GLU A 150 -10.09 12.38 -9.26
N TRP A 151 -10.21 11.09 -8.93
CA TRP A 151 -9.03 10.22 -8.94
C TRP A 151 -8.50 10.03 -10.36
N ALA A 152 -9.38 9.95 -11.39
CA ALA A 152 -8.94 9.85 -12.76
C ALA A 152 -8.20 11.12 -13.21
N GLN A 153 -8.71 12.31 -12.86
CA GLN A 153 -8.03 13.58 -13.12
C GLN A 153 -6.68 13.66 -12.41
N ALA A 154 -6.61 13.25 -11.13
CA ALA A 154 -5.37 13.23 -10.36
C ALA A 154 -4.33 12.29 -10.99
N ALA A 155 -4.74 11.08 -11.38
CA ALA A 155 -3.85 10.10 -12.01
C ALA A 155 -3.32 10.59 -13.37
N ILE A 156 -4.18 11.17 -14.20
CA ILE A 156 -3.77 11.72 -15.52
C ILE A 156 -2.89 12.96 -15.36
N ALA A 157 -3.15 13.81 -14.36
CA ALA A 157 -2.27 14.93 -14.03
C ALA A 157 -0.85 14.44 -13.66
N LEU A 158 -0.75 13.40 -12.81
CA LEU A 158 0.53 12.78 -12.46
C LEU A 158 1.20 12.10 -13.65
N TYR A 159 0.45 11.37 -14.47
CA TYR A 159 0.94 10.76 -15.70
C TYR A 159 1.64 11.79 -16.59
N ARG A 160 1.01 12.96 -16.81
CA ARG A 160 1.58 14.04 -17.60
C ARG A 160 2.75 14.73 -16.91
N GLN A 161 2.62 15.01 -15.61
CA GLN A 161 3.66 15.68 -14.81
C GLN A 161 4.97 14.90 -14.76
N HIS A 162 4.88 13.59 -14.55
CA HIS A 162 6.05 12.71 -14.45
C HIS A 162 6.46 12.12 -15.80
N LYS A 163 5.75 12.44 -16.88
CA LYS A 163 5.95 11.84 -18.22
C LYS A 163 5.96 10.30 -18.11
N ALA A 164 5.00 9.76 -17.38
CA ALA A 164 4.91 8.33 -17.16
C ALA A 164 4.62 7.59 -18.48
N ASP A 165 5.02 6.33 -18.57
CA ASP A 165 4.81 5.49 -19.75
C ASP A 165 3.38 4.99 -19.83
N ARG A 166 2.77 4.71 -18.66
CA ARG A 166 1.37 4.22 -18.58
C ARG A 166 0.76 4.41 -17.19
N ILE A 167 -0.55 4.22 -17.15
CA ILE A 167 -1.32 4.03 -15.91
C ILE A 167 -1.60 2.53 -15.76
N VAL A 168 -1.42 2.01 -14.54
CA VAL A 168 -1.73 0.63 -14.14
C VAL A 168 -2.80 0.69 -13.05
N ALA A 169 -3.91 -0.04 -13.20
CA ALA A 169 -4.92 -0.07 -12.14
C ALA A 169 -5.48 -1.46 -11.90
N GLU A 170 -5.78 -1.77 -10.62
CA GLU A 170 -6.53 -2.95 -10.25
C GLU A 170 -7.98 -2.83 -10.72
N VAL A 171 -8.49 -3.91 -11.34
CA VAL A 171 -9.82 -3.92 -11.96
C VAL A 171 -10.72 -5.05 -11.45
N ASN A 172 -10.40 -5.67 -10.32
CA ASN A 172 -11.21 -6.76 -9.74
C ASN A 172 -12.63 -6.30 -9.36
N ASN A 173 -12.76 -5.04 -8.93
CA ASN A 173 -14.04 -4.43 -8.59
C ASN A 173 -14.34 -3.31 -9.61
N GLY A 174 -15.26 -3.57 -10.54
CA GLY A 174 -15.69 -2.56 -11.51
C GLY A 174 -14.77 -2.38 -12.72
N GLY A 175 -14.13 -3.45 -13.21
CA GLY A 175 -13.09 -3.46 -14.22
C GLY A 175 -13.24 -2.49 -15.41
N ASP A 176 -14.30 -2.62 -16.18
CA ASP A 176 -14.58 -1.77 -17.33
C ASP A 176 -14.81 -0.30 -16.93
N MET A 177 -15.29 -0.06 -15.71
CA MET A 177 -15.57 1.27 -15.19
C MET A 177 -14.28 2.05 -14.89
N VAL A 178 -13.22 1.38 -14.43
CA VAL A 178 -11.92 2.04 -14.16
C VAL A 178 -11.33 2.58 -15.45
N GLU A 179 -11.26 1.75 -16.49
CA GLU A 179 -10.76 2.17 -17.80
C GLU A 179 -11.66 3.24 -18.41
N ALA A 180 -12.98 3.06 -18.39
CA ALA A 180 -13.93 4.04 -18.93
C ALA A 180 -13.78 5.41 -18.24
N THR A 181 -13.59 5.44 -16.92
CA THR A 181 -13.40 6.67 -16.16
C THR A 181 -12.12 7.39 -16.55
N LEU A 182 -11.01 6.67 -16.73
CA LEU A 182 -9.75 7.25 -17.23
C LEU A 182 -9.92 7.80 -18.64
N ARG A 183 -10.56 7.04 -19.53
CA ARG A 183 -10.78 7.44 -20.92
C ARG A 183 -11.75 8.61 -21.10
N MET A 184 -12.66 8.85 -20.14
CA MET A 184 -13.46 10.08 -20.13
C MET A 184 -12.61 11.33 -19.92
N VAL A 185 -11.49 11.23 -19.20
CA VAL A 185 -10.58 12.36 -18.96
C VAL A 185 -9.51 12.46 -20.06
N ASP A 186 -8.99 11.32 -20.51
CA ASP A 186 -8.01 11.24 -21.60
C ASP A 186 -8.20 9.93 -22.39
N ALA A 187 -8.82 10.03 -23.56
CA ALA A 187 -9.16 8.88 -24.41
C ALA A 187 -7.95 8.06 -24.87
N ASN A 188 -6.76 8.68 -24.91
CA ASN A 188 -5.54 8.08 -25.47
C ASN A 188 -4.52 7.69 -24.40
N VAL A 189 -4.86 7.81 -23.10
CA VAL A 189 -3.91 7.46 -22.04
C VAL A 189 -3.54 5.97 -22.12
N PRO A 190 -2.24 5.62 -22.15
CA PRO A 190 -1.80 4.23 -22.08
C PRO A 190 -2.21 3.62 -20.73
N PHE A 191 -3.04 2.59 -20.79
CA PHE A 191 -3.63 1.94 -19.63
C PHE A 191 -3.34 0.43 -19.65
N THR A 192 -3.08 -0.13 -18.48
CA THR A 192 -2.96 -1.59 -18.25
C THR A 192 -3.82 -1.97 -17.06
N ALA A 193 -4.80 -2.82 -17.30
CA ALA A 193 -5.58 -3.45 -16.25
C ALA A 193 -4.77 -4.55 -15.58
N VAL A 194 -4.81 -4.60 -14.25
CA VAL A 194 -4.23 -5.69 -13.46
C VAL A 194 -5.29 -6.34 -12.59
N HIS A 195 -5.19 -7.66 -12.44
CA HIS A 195 -6.12 -8.46 -11.66
C HIS A 195 -5.42 -9.03 -10.43
N ALA A 196 -6.06 -8.89 -9.27
CA ALA A 196 -5.61 -9.52 -8.04
C ALA A 196 -6.03 -10.99 -8.02
N SER A 197 -5.17 -11.88 -8.49
CA SER A 197 -5.36 -13.33 -8.41
C SER A 197 -4.90 -13.95 -7.09
N ARG A 198 -4.26 -13.17 -6.21
CA ARG A 198 -3.70 -13.61 -4.92
C ARG A 198 -4.02 -12.60 -3.83
N GLY A 199 -4.01 -13.07 -2.57
CA GLY A 199 -4.18 -12.21 -1.40
C GLY A 199 -3.16 -11.05 -1.36
N LYS A 200 -3.54 -9.95 -0.73
CA LYS A 200 -2.74 -8.71 -0.64
C LYS A 200 -1.32 -8.97 -0.14
N VAL A 201 -1.16 -9.79 0.91
CA VAL A 201 0.15 -10.14 1.49
C VAL A 201 1.05 -10.83 0.48
N VAL A 202 0.55 -11.88 -0.19
CA VAL A 202 1.31 -12.66 -1.18
C VAL A 202 1.75 -11.81 -2.38
N ARG A 203 0.95 -10.79 -2.73
CA ARG A 203 1.34 -9.83 -3.77
C ARG A 203 2.41 -8.86 -3.30
N ALA A 204 2.40 -8.48 -2.03
CA ALA A 204 3.29 -7.53 -1.41
C ALA A 204 4.69 -8.10 -1.09
N GLU A 205 4.79 -9.38 -0.72
CA GLU A 205 6.04 -10.04 -0.34
C GLU A 205 7.19 -9.86 -1.35
N PRO A 206 7.00 -10.07 -2.67
CA PRO A 206 8.08 -9.86 -3.63
C PRO A 206 8.55 -8.41 -3.70
N VAL A 207 7.64 -7.45 -3.47
CA VAL A 207 7.98 -6.04 -3.44
C VAL A 207 8.71 -5.69 -2.14
N ALA A 208 8.27 -6.21 -0.99
CA ALA A 208 8.96 -6.05 0.29
C ALA A 208 10.40 -6.58 0.22
N ALA A 209 10.60 -7.73 -0.43
CA ALA A 209 11.93 -8.30 -0.64
C ALA A 209 12.89 -7.38 -1.41
N LEU A 210 12.39 -6.49 -2.30
CA LEU A 210 13.24 -5.50 -2.99
C LEU A 210 13.80 -4.45 -2.03
N TYR A 211 13.06 -4.11 -0.97
CA TYR A 211 13.54 -3.20 0.08
C TYR A 211 14.58 -3.85 0.99
N GLU A 212 14.45 -5.16 1.24
CA GLU A 212 15.34 -5.91 2.15
C GLU A 212 16.67 -6.30 1.53
N GLN A 213 16.77 -6.34 0.20
CA GLN A 213 18.03 -6.67 -0.49
C GLN A 213 19.19 -5.77 -0.05
N GLN A 214 20.41 -6.31 -0.11
CA GLN A 214 21.64 -5.57 0.19
C GLN A 214 22.52 -5.51 -1.08
N PRO A 215 22.67 -4.32 -1.69
CA PRO A 215 22.02 -3.06 -1.38
C PRO A 215 20.52 -3.07 -1.70
N GLY A 216 19.74 -2.24 -0.99
CA GLY A 216 18.32 -2.10 -1.26
C GLY A 216 18.05 -1.60 -2.67
N ARG A 217 16.95 -2.05 -3.25
CA ARG A 217 16.63 -1.78 -4.66
C ARG A 217 15.51 -0.77 -4.86
N VAL A 218 14.78 -0.40 -3.82
CA VAL A 218 13.71 0.61 -3.90
C VAL A 218 14.01 1.77 -2.98
N PHE A 219 13.87 2.99 -3.48
CA PHE A 219 14.17 4.24 -2.79
C PHE A 219 12.96 5.16 -2.75
N HIS A 220 12.77 5.89 -1.66
CA HIS A 220 11.75 6.92 -1.53
C HIS A 220 12.34 8.30 -1.83
N VAL A 221 11.85 8.97 -2.87
CA VAL A 221 12.26 10.34 -3.25
C VAL A 221 11.41 11.34 -2.49
N GLY A 222 11.75 11.53 -1.22
CA GLY A 222 10.98 12.35 -0.28
C GLY A 222 10.37 11.55 0.86
N THR A 223 9.47 12.16 1.59
CA THR A 223 8.75 11.55 2.73
C THR A 223 7.29 11.38 2.38
N PHE A 224 6.80 10.16 2.43
CA PHE A 224 5.41 9.78 2.16
C PHE A 224 4.79 9.24 3.44
N ALA A 225 4.50 10.14 4.40
CA ALA A 225 4.17 9.78 5.78
C ALA A 225 3.07 8.73 5.88
N THR A 226 1.92 8.95 5.25
CA THR A 226 0.76 8.06 5.32
C THR A 226 1.01 6.72 4.63
N LEU A 227 1.64 6.71 3.45
CA LEU A 227 2.06 5.48 2.77
C LEU A 227 3.02 4.66 3.65
N GLU A 228 4.06 5.30 4.17
CA GLU A 228 5.07 4.65 5.00
C GLU A 228 4.49 4.13 6.32
N ASP A 229 3.48 4.79 6.87
CA ASP A 229 2.73 4.33 8.04
C ASP A 229 1.90 3.08 7.73
N GLN A 230 1.19 3.07 6.59
CA GLN A 230 0.49 1.88 6.12
C GLN A 230 1.46 0.71 5.86
N MET A 231 2.61 0.97 5.22
CA MET A 231 3.64 -0.05 4.98
C MET A 231 4.15 -0.67 6.29
N CYS A 232 4.47 0.14 7.28
CA CYS A 232 4.98 -0.33 8.59
C CYS A 232 3.90 -0.98 9.48
N ALA A 233 2.64 -0.86 9.12
CA ALA A 233 1.51 -1.51 9.79
C ALA A 233 0.98 -2.74 9.00
N PHE A 234 1.49 -2.99 7.79
CA PHE A 234 1.04 -4.07 6.93
C PHE A 234 1.75 -5.38 7.29
N THR A 235 1.08 -6.21 8.11
CA THR A 235 1.60 -7.48 8.63
C THR A 235 1.29 -8.66 7.71
N THR A 236 1.98 -9.79 7.90
CA THR A 236 1.71 -11.03 7.17
C THR A 236 0.32 -11.63 7.43
N ASP A 237 -0.29 -11.26 8.54
CA ASP A 237 -1.65 -11.61 8.95
C ASP A 237 -2.59 -10.40 8.93
N PHE A 238 -2.33 -9.44 8.03
CA PHE A 238 -3.07 -8.19 7.95
C PHE A 238 -4.58 -8.44 7.85
N ASP A 239 -5.30 -7.91 8.84
CA ASP A 239 -6.75 -7.87 8.89
C ASP A 239 -7.23 -6.41 8.90
N ARG A 240 -8.04 -6.04 7.92
CA ARG A 240 -8.56 -4.68 7.75
C ARG A 240 -9.41 -4.22 8.94
N ALA A 241 -10.24 -5.10 9.50
CA ALA A 241 -11.12 -4.76 10.61
C ALA A 241 -10.32 -4.48 11.88
N ALA A 242 -9.26 -5.28 12.13
CA ALA A 242 -8.36 -5.10 13.26
C ALA A 242 -7.45 -3.88 13.09
N ALA A 243 -7.00 -3.62 11.87
CA ALA A 243 -6.12 -2.48 11.56
C ALA A 243 -6.86 -1.13 11.56
N GLY A 244 -8.17 -1.12 11.29
CA GLY A 244 -8.99 0.08 11.22
C GLY A 244 -8.77 0.93 9.96
N PHE A 245 -8.05 0.42 8.97
CA PHE A 245 -7.82 1.09 7.67
C PHE A 245 -7.68 0.09 6.53
N SER A 246 -7.93 0.55 5.29
CA SER A 246 -7.60 -0.19 4.07
C SER A 246 -6.19 0.19 3.59
N PRO A 247 -5.34 -0.77 3.18
CA PRO A 247 -3.96 -0.51 2.79
C PRO A 247 -3.85 -0.05 1.32
N ASP A 248 -4.75 0.82 0.85
CA ASP A 248 -4.92 1.19 -0.55
C ASP A 248 -3.66 1.84 -1.15
N ARG A 249 -2.92 2.61 -0.33
CA ARG A 249 -1.62 3.18 -0.75
C ARG A 249 -0.57 2.10 -0.93
N VAL A 250 -0.55 1.09 -0.06
CA VAL A 250 0.36 -0.06 -0.16
C VAL A 250 0.01 -0.91 -1.37
N ASP A 251 -1.29 -1.15 -1.64
CA ASP A 251 -1.72 -1.90 -2.81
C ASP A 251 -1.31 -1.19 -4.10
N ALA A 252 -1.52 0.13 -4.22
CA ALA A 252 -1.04 0.91 -5.36
C ALA A 252 0.50 0.86 -5.51
N LEU A 253 1.27 0.95 -4.40
CA LEU A 253 2.72 0.79 -4.41
C LEU A 253 3.14 -0.59 -4.92
N VAL A 254 2.46 -1.63 -4.44
CA VAL A 254 2.71 -3.02 -4.87
C VAL A 254 2.46 -3.19 -6.36
N TRP A 255 1.37 -2.66 -6.89
CA TRP A 255 1.09 -2.70 -8.32
C TRP A 255 2.14 -1.96 -9.15
N ALA A 256 2.60 -0.78 -8.69
CA ALA A 256 3.65 -0.04 -9.36
C ALA A 256 4.95 -0.86 -9.49
N PHE A 257 5.42 -1.47 -8.40
CA PHE A 257 6.67 -2.22 -8.43
C PHE A 257 6.54 -3.62 -9.01
N ARG A 258 5.36 -4.22 -8.98
CA ARG A 258 5.11 -5.43 -9.76
C ARG A 258 5.26 -5.17 -11.24
N GLU A 259 4.69 -4.09 -11.75
CA GLU A 259 4.83 -3.68 -13.16
C GLU A 259 6.27 -3.32 -13.54
N LEU A 260 7.01 -2.66 -12.64
CA LEU A 260 8.36 -2.15 -12.94
C LEU A 260 9.47 -3.18 -12.73
N MET A 261 9.38 -4.03 -11.69
CA MET A 261 10.55 -4.75 -11.17
C MET A 261 10.31 -6.22 -10.86
N VAL A 262 9.06 -6.64 -10.60
CA VAL A 262 8.75 -8.04 -10.33
C VAL A 262 8.37 -8.70 -11.64
N GLU A 263 9.30 -9.43 -12.26
CA GLU A 263 9.04 -10.22 -13.46
C GLU A 263 8.03 -11.33 -13.13
N PRO A 264 7.04 -11.58 -13.99
CA PRO A 264 6.21 -12.76 -13.84
C PRO A 264 7.09 -14.00 -13.92
N MET A 265 6.98 -14.91 -12.94
CA MET A 265 7.69 -16.19 -13.02
C MET A 265 7.28 -16.90 -14.30
N ALA A 266 8.26 -17.45 -15.04
CA ALA A 266 8.01 -18.22 -16.25
C ALA A 266 7.01 -19.36 -15.93
N GLY A 267 5.88 -19.39 -16.64
CA GLY A 267 4.78 -20.33 -16.37
C GLY A 267 3.72 -19.86 -15.38
N GLN A 268 3.90 -18.74 -14.70
CA GLN A 268 2.94 -18.21 -13.71
C GLN A 268 1.58 -17.93 -14.33
N GLY A 269 1.54 -17.36 -15.55
CA GLY A 269 0.29 -17.12 -16.27
C GLY A 269 -0.49 -18.42 -16.56
N PHE A 270 0.19 -19.55 -16.75
CA PHE A 270 -0.48 -20.83 -16.92
C PHE A 270 -1.11 -21.32 -15.60
N TYR A 271 -0.41 -21.16 -14.47
CA TYR A 271 -0.96 -21.53 -13.15
C TYR A 271 -2.11 -20.61 -12.74
N ASP A 272 -2.01 -19.31 -13.03
CA ASP A 272 -3.08 -18.35 -12.75
C ASP A 272 -4.32 -18.65 -13.58
N LEU A 273 -4.18 -18.95 -14.87
CA LEU A 273 -5.28 -19.36 -15.75
C LEU A 273 -5.91 -20.70 -15.31
N ALA A 274 -5.09 -21.68 -14.94
CA ALA A 274 -5.58 -22.97 -14.47
C ALA A 274 -6.37 -22.84 -13.15
N ARG A 275 -5.93 -21.95 -12.27
CA ARG A 275 -6.63 -21.63 -11.01
C ARG A 275 -7.96 -20.90 -11.26
N GLU A 276 -7.98 -19.90 -12.12
CA GLU A 276 -9.22 -19.20 -12.50
C GLU A 276 -10.26 -20.17 -13.09
N GLN A 277 -9.79 -21.11 -13.93
CA GLN A 277 -10.67 -22.13 -14.48
C GLN A 277 -11.20 -23.09 -13.40
N ALA A 278 -10.37 -23.45 -12.42
CA ALA A 278 -10.79 -24.30 -11.31
C ALA A 278 -11.82 -23.58 -10.41
N GLU A 279 -11.57 -22.33 -10.05
CA GLU A 279 -12.48 -21.51 -9.26
C GLU A 279 -13.84 -21.28 -9.99
N ALA A 280 -13.79 -21.02 -11.31
CA ALA A 280 -14.99 -20.88 -12.12
C ALA A 280 -15.78 -22.21 -12.22
N LEU A 281 -15.10 -23.35 -12.26
CA LEU A 281 -15.73 -24.65 -12.26
C LEU A 281 -16.40 -24.98 -10.92
N GLU A 282 -15.75 -24.67 -9.81
CA GLU A 282 -16.31 -24.83 -8.46
C GLU A 282 -17.52 -23.92 -8.26
N ALA A 283 -17.45 -22.66 -8.69
CA ALA A 283 -18.58 -21.74 -8.64
C ALA A 283 -19.78 -22.26 -9.47
N ARG A 284 -19.54 -22.81 -10.65
CA ARG A 284 -20.58 -23.44 -11.47
C ARG A 284 -21.19 -24.67 -10.82
N LYS A 285 -20.38 -25.51 -10.16
CA LYS A 285 -20.87 -26.66 -9.40
C LYS A 285 -21.75 -26.23 -8.23
N ALA A 286 -21.29 -25.24 -7.45
CA ALA A 286 -22.08 -24.71 -6.34
C ALA A 286 -23.41 -24.10 -6.80
N GLN A 287 -23.44 -23.38 -7.92
CA GLN A 287 -24.66 -22.87 -8.52
C GLN A 287 -25.59 -23.98 -9.01
N ALA A 288 -25.04 -25.04 -9.60
CA ALA A 288 -25.81 -26.21 -10.05
C ALA A 288 -26.41 -26.99 -8.87
N GLU A 289 -25.64 -27.16 -7.78
CA GLU A 289 -26.14 -27.79 -6.55
C GLU A 289 -27.22 -26.95 -5.88
N GLU A 290 -27.10 -25.63 -5.84
CA GLU A 290 -28.12 -24.72 -5.32
C GLU A 290 -29.38 -24.74 -6.19
N ALA A 291 -29.22 -24.75 -7.52
CA ALA A 291 -30.35 -24.89 -8.44
C ALA A 291 -31.06 -26.25 -8.29
N ALA A 292 -30.32 -27.32 -8.01
CA ALA A 292 -30.88 -28.65 -7.76
C ALA A 292 -31.63 -28.75 -6.42
N ARG A 293 -31.34 -27.85 -5.46
CA ARG A 293 -32.07 -27.76 -4.19
C ARG A 293 -33.43 -27.08 -4.31
N ILE A 294 -33.70 -26.37 -5.41
CA ILE A 294 -34.97 -25.75 -5.69
C ILE A 294 -35.95 -26.84 -6.09
N VAL A 295 -36.66 -27.37 -5.13
CA VAL A 295 -37.77 -28.30 -5.39
C VAL A 295 -38.85 -27.53 -6.14
N PRO A 296 -39.27 -27.96 -7.34
CA PRO A 296 -40.32 -27.25 -8.07
C PRO A 296 -41.63 -27.30 -7.26
N VAL A 297 -42.15 -26.12 -6.95
CA VAL A 297 -43.47 -25.99 -6.28
C VAL A 297 -44.54 -26.10 -7.36
N TYR A 298 -45.14 -27.25 -7.45
CA TYR A 298 -46.29 -27.44 -8.34
C TYR A 298 -47.58 -26.96 -7.68
N ALA A 299 -48.48 -26.38 -8.46
CA ALA A 299 -49.77 -25.99 -7.96
C ALA A 299 -50.58 -27.23 -7.56
N VAL A 300 -51.22 -27.20 -6.38
CA VAL A 300 -52.07 -28.30 -5.91
C VAL A 300 -53.17 -28.54 -6.93
N GLY A 301 -53.25 -29.78 -7.47
CA GLY A 301 -54.24 -30.16 -8.50
C GLY A 301 -53.68 -30.13 -9.93
N SER A 302 -52.42 -29.76 -10.16
CA SER A 302 -51.78 -29.96 -11.47
C SER A 302 -51.40 -31.44 -11.71
N LEU A 303 -51.31 -31.83 -12.99
CA LEU A 303 -50.87 -33.17 -13.36
C LEU A 303 -49.44 -33.47 -12.82
N GLU A 304 -48.57 -32.45 -12.84
CA GLU A 304 -47.21 -32.54 -12.32
C GLU A 304 -47.19 -32.75 -10.78
N TYR A 305 -48.10 -32.13 -10.04
CA TYR A 305 -48.24 -32.36 -8.60
C TYR A 305 -48.66 -33.83 -8.32
N ALA A 306 -49.58 -34.36 -9.09
CA ALA A 306 -50.03 -35.74 -8.97
C ALA A 306 -48.93 -36.76 -9.31
N GLU A 307 -48.10 -36.46 -10.31
CA GLU A 307 -46.95 -37.27 -10.69
C GLU A 307 -45.84 -37.25 -9.62
N GLN A 308 -45.55 -36.09 -9.04
CA GLN A 308 -44.62 -35.97 -7.93
C GLN A 308 -45.09 -36.78 -6.69
N GLN A 309 -46.39 -36.67 -6.34
CA GLN A 309 -46.91 -37.45 -5.24
C GLN A 309 -46.85 -38.98 -5.50
N ARG A 310 -46.96 -39.40 -6.74
CA ARG A 310 -46.84 -40.81 -7.12
C ARG A 310 -45.37 -41.30 -6.96
N ARG A 311 -44.41 -40.54 -7.42
CA ARG A 311 -42.96 -40.83 -7.25
C ARG A 311 -42.55 -40.91 -5.77
N LEU A 312 -43.02 -39.96 -4.95
CA LEU A 312 -42.78 -39.99 -3.50
C LEU A 312 -43.43 -41.21 -2.83
N ALA A 313 -44.57 -41.68 -3.31
CA ALA A 313 -45.25 -42.89 -2.80
C ALA A 313 -44.55 -44.18 -3.25
N GLU A 314 -43.87 -44.16 -4.38
CA GLU A 314 -43.12 -45.32 -4.96
C GLU A 314 -41.70 -45.39 -4.45
N GLY A 315 -41.22 -44.40 -3.64
CA GLY A 315 -39.89 -44.39 -3.03
C GLY A 315 -38.77 -44.04 -3.98
N GLU A 316 -39.08 -43.43 -5.12
CA GLU A 316 -38.08 -42.87 -6.05
C GLU A 316 -37.80 -41.38 -5.67
N GLU A 317 -36.54 -41.13 -5.21
CA GLU A 317 -36.04 -39.79 -5.01
C GLU A 317 -35.76 -39.04 -6.31
#